data_6c324ac45aaaaea5f72e98a6248742cc
#
_entry.id   6c324ac45aaaaea5f72e98a6248742cc
#
_cell.length_a   1.000
_cell.length_b   1.000
_cell.length_c   1.000
_cell.angle_alpha   90.00
_cell.angle_beta   90.00
_cell.angle_gamma   90.00
#
_symmetry.space_group_name_H-M   'P 1'
#
loop_
_entity.id
_entity.type
_entity.pdbx_description
1 polymer ?
#
loop_
_entity_poly.entity_id
_entity_poly.type
_entity_poly.pdbx_seq_one_letter_code
_entity_poly.pdbx_strand_id
1 'polypeptide(L)'
;GSHGPHSIEPDNDGEMWLTLCVSGEMAKFDLKTKEYTILSSAEAPAERGSWPHTLRIDPKDSDGFIWYTDAGRNSVFRLHPKTLVRKEYQLLEAGQVKAGGKGESKGITPYGLDYSPVDGMIWYSKLNGNRIGRIDPKAPDGDVTEWNPPFRGPRRLHVAPDGMIWVPGFGSGVFGKFDPKTEKWTTYPLPDYLNQIPYALNVAPDG
;
A
#
# COMPACT_ATOMS: atom_id res chain seq x y z
N GLY A 1 11.34 -14.47 -19.29
CA GLY A 1 10.04 -14.60 -18.66
C GLY A 1 9.42 -13.22 -18.45
N SER A 2 8.11 -13.16 -18.19
CA SER A 2 7.44 -11.89 -17.89
C SER A 2 7.74 -11.49 -16.44
N HIS A 3 8.22 -10.27 -16.22
CA HIS A 3 8.45 -9.73 -14.88
C HIS A 3 7.17 -9.14 -14.26
N GLY A 4 6.14 -8.85 -15.06
CA GLY A 4 4.85 -8.34 -14.60
C GLY A 4 4.93 -6.98 -13.91
N PRO A 5 5.33 -5.88 -14.61
CA PRO A 5 5.34 -4.55 -14.03
C PRO A 5 3.92 -4.15 -13.61
N HIS A 6 3.79 -3.56 -12.40
CA HIS A 6 2.49 -3.28 -11.81
C HIS A 6 2.32 -1.83 -11.35
N SER A 7 3.26 -1.29 -10.62
CA SER A 7 3.26 0.10 -10.15
C SER A 7 4.51 0.80 -10.61
N ILE A 8 4.41 2.08 -10.92
CA ILE A 8 5.53 2.91 -11.38
C ILE A 8 5.39 4.31 -10.78
N GLU A 9 6.48 4.85 -10.23
CA GLU A 9 6.55 6.19 -9.67
C GLU A 9 7.94 6.81 -9.92
N PRO A 10 8.03 8.12 -10.19
CA PRO A 10 9.30 8.82 -10.22
C PRO A 10 9.84 9.07 -8.81
N ASP A 11 11.13 8.95 -8.63
CA ASP A 11 11.79 9.44 -7.42
C ASP A 11 12.19 10.92 -7.53
N ASN A 12 12.77 11.46 -6.44
CA ASN A 12 13.19 12.85 -6.39
C ASN A 12 14.34 13.21 -7.34
N ASP A 13 15.08 12.22 -7.81
CA ASP A 13 16.17 12.38 -8.78
C ASP A 13 15.69 12.21 -10.25
N GLY A 14 14.41 11.89 -10.44
CA GLY A 14 13.76 11.70 -11.74
C GLY A 14 13.94 10.30 -12.33
N GLU A 15 14.42 9.33 -11.55
CA GLU A 15 14.46 7.92 -11.96
C GLU A 15 13.12 7.26 -11.71
N MET A 16 12.76 6.27 -12.50
CA MET A 16 11.47 5.58 -12.38
C MET A 16 11.64 4.29 -11.61
N TRP A 17 10.85 4.11 -10.55
CA TRP A 17 10.81 2.88 -9.79
C TRP A 17 9.58 2.05 -10.12
N LEU A 18 9.76 0.74 -10.21
CA LEU A 18 8.72 -0.21 -10.59
C LEU A 18 8.66 -1.38 -9.63
N THR A 19 7.45 -1.85 -9.37
CA THR A 19 7.22 -3.17 -8.80
C THR A 19 7.05 -4.19 -9.91
N LEU A 20 7.69 -5.34 -9.80
CA LEU A 20 7.63 -6.45 -10.74
C LEU A 20 6.96 -7.64 -10.06
N CYS A 21 5.62 -7.65 -10.05
CA CYS A 21 4.82 -8.58 -9.26
C CYS A 21 5.11 -10.05 -9.55
N VAL A 22 5.20 -10.40 -10.85
CA VAL A 22 5.29 -11.80 -11.28
C VAL A 22 6.65 -12.41 -10.95
N SER A 23 7.72 -11.63 -11.05
CA SER A 23 9.08 -12.09 -10.70
C SER A 23 9.44 -11.86 -9.24
N GLY A 24 8.62 -11.11 -8.49
CA GLY A 24 8.90 -10.81 -7.10
C GLY A 24 10.03 -9.79 -6.89
N GLU A 25 10.29 -8.94 -7.87
CA GLU A 25 11.41 -8.01 -7.91
C GLU A 25 10.97 -6.56 -7.89
N MET A 26 11.92 -5.67 -7.67
CA MET A 26 11.81 -4.24 -7.94
C MET A 26 12.71 -3.88 -9.12
N ALA A 27 12.39 -2.82 -9.83
CA ALA A 27 13.27 -2.28 -10.86
C ALA A 27 13.41 -0.77 -10.73
N LYS A 28 14.56 -0.28 -11.12
CA LYS A 28 14.84 1.13 -11.35
C LYS A 28 15.12 1.32 -12.84
N PHE A 29 14.50 2.31 -13.45
CA PHE A 29 14.71 2.68 -14.84
C PHE A 29 15.30 4.09 -14.93
N ASP A 30 16.49 4.18 -15.48
CA ASP A 30 17.17 5.44 -15.75
C ASP A 30 16.61 6.08 -17.04
N LEU A 31 15.99 7.24 -16.93
CA LEU A 31 15.41 7.94 -18.07
C LEU A 31 16.45 8.49 -19.06
N LYS A 32 17.72 8.64 -18.66
CA LYS A 32 18.80 9.16 -19.52
C LYS A 32 19.44 8.05 -20.32
N THR A 33 19.87 6.98 -19.63
CA THR A 33 20.55 5.84 -20.28
C THR A 33 19.57 4.85 -20.92
N LYS A 34 18.30 4.88 -20.51
CA LYS A 34 17.24 3.91 -20.91
C LYS A 34 17.52 2.50 -20.45
N GLU A 35 18.26 2.35 -19.36
CA GLU A 35 18.64 1.06 -18.79
C GLU A 35 17.83 0.75 -17.54
N TYR A 36 17.60 -0.55 -17.30
CA TYR A 36 16.99 -1.08 -16.10
C TYR A 36 18.03 -1.65 -15.14
N THR A 37 17.89 -1.34 -13.86
CA THR A 37 18.55 -2.07 -12.78
C THR A 37 17.50 -2.91 -12.08
N ILE A 38 17.65 -4.23 -12.15
CA ILE A 38 16.75 -5.17 -11.46
C ILE A 38 17.29 -5.43 -10.05
N LEU A 39 16.42 -5.29 -9.07
CA LEU A 39 16.71 -5.57 -7.67
C LEU A 39 15.92 -6.82 -7.28
N SER A 40 16.63 -7.93 -7.04
CA SER A 40 15.98 -9.13 -6.52
C SER A 40 15.23 -8.82 -5.24
N SER A 41 14.13 -9.52 -5.02
CA SER A 41 13.43 -9.48 -3.75
C SER A 41 14.41 -9.80 -2.63
N ALA A 42 14.26 -9.14 -1.48
CA ALA A 42 14.96 -9.57 -0.27
C ALA A 42 14.71 -11.07 -0.07
N GLU A 43 15.71 -11.78 0.41
CA GLU A 43 15.65 -13.22 0.65
C GLU A 43 14.31 -13.61 1.25
N ALA A 44 13.41 -14.11 0.40
CA ALA A 44 12.13 -14.60 0.84
C ALA A 44 12.33 -15.99 1.43
N PRO A 45 11.71 -16.34 2.56
CA PRO A 45 11.59 -17.73 2.95
C PRO A 45 11.00 -18.50 1.76
N ALA A 46 11.57 -19.64 1.42
CA ALA A 46 11.21 -20.42 0.22
C ALA A 46 9.72 -20.78 0.12
N GLU A 47 8.95 -20.61 1.18
CA GLU A 47 7.53 -20.97 1.29
C GLU A 47 6.56 -19.85 0.87
N ARG A 48 7.00 -18.58 0.81
CA ARG A 48 6.17 -17.46 0.40
C ARG A 48 6.95 -16.59 -0.58
N GLY A 49 6.65 -16.72 -1.85
CA GLY A 49 7.22 -15.86 -2.88
C GLY A 49 6.96 -14.39 -2.59
N SER A 50 7.89 -13.51 -2.93
CA SER A 50 7.68 -12.06 -2.92
C SER A 50 6.70 -11.67 -4.02
N TRP A 51 5.79 -10.73 -3.72
CA TRP A 51 4.86 -10.14 -4.68
C TRP A 51 4.74 -8.65 -4.42
N PRO A 52 5.74 -7.85 -4.79
CA PRO A 52 5.70 -6.40 -4.64
C PRO A 52 4.60 -5.82 -5.52
N HIS A 53 3.72 -5.00 -4.93
CA HIS A 53 2.50 -4.60 -5.63
C HIS A 53 2.41 -3.09 -5.85
N THR A 54 1.94 -2.33 -4.87
CA THR A 54 1.84 -0.88 -4.97
C THR A 54 3.06 -0.23 -4.35
N LEU A 55 3.65 0.72 -5.03
CA LEU A 55 4.70 1.57 -4.47
C LEU A 55 4.26 3.03 -4.37
N ARG A 56 4.88 3.76 -3.44
CA ARG A 56 4.72 5.20 -3.24
C ARG A 56 6.04 5.81 -2.78
N ILE A 57 6.27 7.03 -3.21
CA ILE A 57 7.40 7.85 -2.81
C ILE A 57 6.85 9.18 -2.34
N ASP A 58 7.12 9.56 -1.08
CA ASP A 58 6.75 10.90 -0.61
C ASP A 58 7.73 11.93 -1.22
N PRO A 59 7.27 12.85 -2.06
CA PRO A 59 8.15 13.84 -2.68
C PRO A 59 8.72 14.85 -1.66
N LYS A 60 8.19 14.89 -0.44
CA LYS A 60 8.68 15.74 0.65
C LYS A 60 9.69 15.03 1.56
N ASP A 61 9.82 13.71 1.43
CA ASP A 61 10.83 12.95 2.14
C ASP A 61 12.21 13.25 1.54
N SER A 62 13.09 13.89 2.31
CA SER A 62 14.45 14.25 1.86
C SER A 62 15.30 13.03 1.51
N ASP A 63 15.05 11.90 2.15
CA ASP A 63 15.73 10.63 1.88
C ASP A 63 15.15 9.91 0.66
N GLY A 64 13.94 10.30 0.25
CA GLY A 64 13.24 9.76 -0.92
C GLY A 64 12.94 8.27 -0.81
N PHE A 65 12.62 7.79 0.39
CA PHE A 65 12.32 6.38 0.60
C PHE A 65 11.18 5.89 -0.30
N ILE A 66 11.38 4.71 -0.85
CA ILE A 66 10.39 4.00 -1.63
C ILE A 66 9.66 3.04 -0.72
N TRP A 67 8.37 3.26 -0.58
CA TRP A 67 7.48 2.39 0.19
C TRP A 67 6.73 1.47 -0.76
N TYR A 68 6.65 0.18 -0.46
CA TYR A 68 5.87 -0.74 -1.27
C TYR A 68 5.25 -1.86 -0.44
N THR A 69 4.08 -2.33 -0.89
CA THR A 69 3.43 -3.51 -0.34
C THR A 69 4.01 -4.76 -0.96
N ASP A 70 4.22 -5.81 -0.16
CA ASP A 70 4.53 -7.15 -0.64
C ASP A 70 3.41 -8.12 -0.24
N ALA A 71 2.56 -8.44 -1.21
CA ALA A 71 1.39 -9.27 -0.99
C ALA A 71 1.73 -10.72 -0.66
N GLY A 72 2.87 -11.23 -1.14
CA GLY A 72 3.33 -12.59 -0.84
C GLY A 72 3.84 -12.74 0.58
N ARG A 73 4.38 -11.67 1.16
CA ARG A 73 5.00 -11.68 2.49
C ARG A 73 4.12 -11.14 3.62
N ASN A 74 2.96 -10.61 3.31
CA ASN A 74 2.13 -9.85 4.25
C ASN A 74 2.90 -8.70 4.93
N SER A 75 3.64 -7.94 4.14
CA SER A 75 4.55 -6.91 4.63
C SER A 75 4.44 -5.62 3.84
N VAL A 76 4.88 -4.55 4.45
CA VAL A 76 5.24 -3.30 3.77
C VAL A 76 6.74 -3.09 3.93
N PHE A 77 7.38 -2.68 2.86
CA PHE A 77 8.80 -2.39 2.84
C PHE A 77 9.07 -0.91 2.66
N ARG A 78 10.16 -0.47 3.26
CA ARG A 78 10.81 0.80 3.00
C ARG A 78 12.19 0.53 2.40
N LEU A 79 12.43 1.02 1.19
CA LEU A 79 13.68 0.87 0.44
C LEU A 79 14.36 2.23 0.32
N HIS A 80 15.62 2.33 0.69
CA HIS A 80 16.42 3.53 0.45
C HIS A 80 16.92 3.54 -1.00
N PRO A 81 16.63 4.59 -1.81
CA PRO A 81 16.88 4.57 -3.27
C PRO A 81 18.39 4.50 -3.64
N LYS A 82 19.27 5.02 -2.78
CA LYS A 82 20.72 5.08 -3.06
C LYS A 82 21.49 3.90 -2.47
N THR A 83 21.21 3.54 -1.22
CA THR A 83 21.92 2.44 -0.53
C THR A 83 21.32 1.07 -0.80
N LEU A 84 20.08 1.03 -1.30
CA LEU A 84 19.27 -0.16 -1.55
C LEU A 84 18.98 -0.99 -0.29
N VAL A 85 19.21 -0.41 0.88
CA VAL A 85 18.88 -1.03 2.16
C VAL A 85 17.36 -1.05 2.32
N ARG A 86 16.84 -2.22 2.68
CA ARG A 86 15.41 -2.44 2.92
C ARG A 86 15.14 -2.63 4.40
N LYS A 87 14.01 -2.06 4.83
CA LYS A 87 13.39 -2.37 6.12
C LYS A 87 12.02 -2.97 5.87
N GLU A 88 11.78 -4.13 6.47
CA GLU A 88 10.49 -4.81 6.45
C GLU A 88 9.65 -4.43 7.67
N TYR A 89 8.38 -4.13 7.45
CA TYR A 89 7.35 -3.98 8.48
C TYR A 89 6.36 -5.13 8.32
N GLN A 90 6.40 -6.07 9.25
CA GLN A 90 5.48 -7.19 9.26
C GLN A 90 4.10 -6.72 9.66
N LEU A 91 3.09 -7.03 8.84
CA LEU A 91 1.70 -6.67 9.10
C LEU A 91 1.00 -7.71 10.00
N LEU A 92 -0.13 -7.31 10.59
CA LEU A 92 -0.89 -8.20 11.47
C LEU A 92 -1.41 -9.42 10.70
N GLU A 93 -1.29 -10.59 11.32
CA GLU A 93 -1.83 -11.84 10.78
C GLU A 93 -3.37 -11.90 10.94
N ALA A 94 -3.97 -12.89 10.27
CA ALA A 94 -5.39 -13.18 10.46
C ALA A 94 -5.71 -13.41 11.94
N GLY A 95 -6.78 -12.79 12.43
CA GLY A 95 -7.18 -12.86 13.84
C GLY A 95 -6.49 -11.85 14.76
N GLN A 96 -5.37 -11.27 14.38
CA GLN A 96 -4.73 -10.19 15.13
C GLN A 96 -5.37 -8.86 14.76
N VAL A 97 -6.10 -8.23 15.66
CA VAL A 97 -6.68 -6.90 15.46
C VAL A 97 -6.38 -6.05 16.67
N LYS A 98 -5.67 -4.95 16.48
CA LYS A 98 -5.26 -4.03 17.54
C LYS A 98 -6.37 -3.05 17.94
N ALA A 99 -7.27 -2.73 17.04
CA ALA A 99 -8.37 -1.79 17.27
C ALA A 99 -9.69 -2.31 16.71
N GLY A 100 -10.69 -2.48 17.58
CA GLY A 100 -12.14 -2.49 17.31
C GLY A 100 -12.72 -3.42 16.24
N GLY A 101 -11.91 -4.16 15.53
CA GLY A 101 -12.36 -4.99 14.42
C GLY A 101 -12.86 -6.36 14.88
N LYS A 102 -14.10 -6.68 14.54
CA LYS A 102 -14.61 -8.04 14.63
C LYS A 102 -14.41 -8.72 13.28
N GLY A 103 -13.80 -9.88 13.27
CA GLY A 103 -13.78 -10.74 12.09
C GLY A 103 -12.41 -11.30 11.76
N GLU A 104 -12.39 -12.59 11.50
CA GLU A 104 -11.22 -13.29 10.98
C GLU A 104 -11.01 -12.90 9.53
N SER A 105 -9.83 -12.38 9.23
CA SER A 105 -9.39 -12.22 7.87
C SER A 105 -8.77 -13.53 7.38
N LYS A 106 -9.37 -14.14 6.38
CA LYS A 106 -8.83 -15.33 5.71
C LYS A 106 -7.95 -14.98 4.52
N GLY A 107 -7.16 -13.96 4.60
CA GLY A 107 -6.28 -13.61 3.49
C GLY A 107 -5.39 -12.44 3.85
N ILE A 108 -4.17 -12.58 3.47
CA ILE A 108 -3.10 -11.62 3.68
C ILE A 108 -2.71 -11.12 2.30
N THR A 109 -3.29 -10.03 1.86
CA THR A 109 -2.91 -9.45 0.57
C THR A 109 -2.80 -7.95 0.75
N PRO A 110 -1.71 -7.42 1.32
CA PRO A 110 -1.47 -5.99 1.30
C PRO A 110 -1.40 -5.54 -0.15
N TYR A 111 -2.17 -4.50 -0.48
CA TYR A 111 -2.47 -4.15 -1.84
C TYR A 111 -2.21 -2.67 -2.13
N GLY A 112 -3.10 -1.78 -1.69
CA GLY A 112 -2.93 -0.35 -1.81
C GLY A 112 -1.98 0.19 -0.75
N LEU A 113 -1.30 1.28 -1.07
CA LEU A 113 -0.37 1.98 -0.17
C LEU A 113 -0.41 3.47 -0.49
N ASP A 114 -0.36 4.29 0.55
CA ASP A 114 -0.15 5.72 0.41
C ASP A 114 0.48 6.31 1.69
N TYR A 115 1.04 7.50 1.58
CA TYR A 115 1.59 8.24 2.72
C TYR A 115 0.64 9.36 3.15
N SER A 116 0.62 9.66 4.43
CA SER A 116 -0.18 10.75 4.98
C SER A 116 0.62 12.06 4.99
N PRO A 117 0.17 13.10 4.28
CA PRO A 117 0.85 14.39 4.25
C PRO A 117 0.68 15.18 5.56
N VAL A 118 -0.18 14.70 6.47
CA VAL A 118 -0.51 15.39 7.73
C VAL A 118 0.41 14.95 8.86
N ASP A 119 0.67 13.65 8.97
CA ASP A 119 1.39 13.07 10.10
C ASP A 119 2.55 12.15 9.70
N GLY A 120 2.75 11.92 8.41
CA GLY A 120 3.81 11.06 7.88
C GLY A 120 3.58 9.56 8.07
N MET A 121 2.39 9.17 8.50
CA MET A 121 2.04 7.75 8.61
C MET A 121 1.90 7.10 7.24
N ILE A 122 2.22 5.82 7.17
CA ILE A 122 2.02 5.01 5.96
C ILE A 122 0.75 4.21 6.11
N TRP A 123 -0.16 4.39 5.17
CA TRP A 123 -1.44 3.70 5.13
C TRP A 123 -1.45 2.61 4.05
N TYR A 124 -2.06 1.49 4.35
CA TYR A 124 -2.19 0.38 3.41
C TYR A 124 -3.57 -0.29 3.49
N SER A 125 -3.92 -1.01 2.44
CA SER A 125 -5.11 -1.86 2.41
C SER A 125 -4.72 -3.32 2.29
N LYS A 126 -5.54 -4.22 2.85
CA LYS A 126 -5.49 -5.68 2.64
C LYS A 126 -6.73 -6.11 1.88
N LEU A 127 -6.58 -6.36 0.58
CA LEU A 127 -7.70 -6.69 -0.31
C LEU A 127 -8.48 -7.90 0.17
N ASN A 128 -7.82 -9.03 0.32
CA ASN A 128 -8.44 -10.28 0.77
C ASN A 128 -8.56 -10.35 2.31
N GLY A 129 -7.73 -9.58 3.00
CA GLY A 129 -7.78 -9.41 4.44
C GLY A 129 -8.92 -8.55 4.93
N ASN A 130 -9.56 -7.82 4.05
CA ASN A 130 -10.65 -6.89 4.34
C ASN A 130 -10.32 -5.89 5.44
N ARG A 131 -9.14 -5.26 5.37
CA ARG A 131 -8.66 -4.28 6.34
C ARG A 131 -7.99 -3.10 5.67
N ILE A 132 -7.95 -1.99 6.37
CA ILE A 132 -6.94 -0.95 6.18
C ILE A 132 -6.04 -0.91 7.40
N GLY A 133 -4.82 -0.44 7.21
CA GLY A 133 -3.86 -0.36 8.31
C GLY A 133 -2.95 0.84 8.20
N ARG A 134 -2.27 1.12 9.31
CA ARG A 134 -1.33 2.21 9.47
C ARG A 134 -0.02 1.71 10.06
N ILE A 135 1.08 2.25 9.56
CA ILE A 135 2.44 2.05 10.06
C ILE A 135 2.98 3.42 10.50
N ASP A 136 3.56 3.47 11.69
CA ASP A 136 4.41 4.58 12.10
C ASP A 136 5.85 4.32 11.63
N PRO A 137 6.39 5.05 10.64
CA PRO A 137 7.74 4.83 10.16
C PRO A 137 8.83 5.16 11.19
N LYS A 138 8.50 5.88 12.26
CA LYS A 138 9.42 6.26 13.34
C LYS A 138 9.52 5.17 14.41
N ALA A 139 8.50 4.34 14.56
CA ALA A 139 8.53 3.20 15.47
C ALA A 139 9.41 2.07 14.90
N PRO A 140 10.21 1.38 15.74
CA PRO A 140 11.12 0.32 15.28
C PRO A 140 10.41 -0.83 14.55
N ASP A 141 9.23 -1.22 15.01
CA ASP A 141 8.36 -2.28 14.47
C ASP A 141 7.20 -1.73 13.64
N GLY A 142 7.08 -0.40 13.52
CA GLY A 142 6.03 0.28 12.77
C GLY A 142 4.75 0.55 13.56
N ASP A 143 4.63 0.11 14.79
CA ASP A 143 3.41 0.24 15.63
C ASP A 143 2.11 -0.01 14.82
N VAL A 144 2.08 -1.15 14.14
CA VAL A 144 1.04 -1.49 13.16
C VAL A 144 -0.33 -1.55 13.81
N THR A 145 -1.28 -0.81 13.23
CA THR A 145 -2.69 -0.81 13.66
C THR A 145 -3.58 -1.05 12.46
N GLU A 146 -4.62 -1.88 12.61
CA GLU A 146 -5.54 -2.21 11.52
C GLU A 146 -7.02 -2.02 11.93
N TRP A 147 -7.86 -1.66 10.95
CA TRP A 147 -9.31 -1.48 11.09
C TRP A 147 -10.05 -2.23 10.01
N ASN A 148 -11.26 -2.72 10.36
CA ASN A 148 -12.17 -3.33 9.41
C ASN A 148 -13.06 -2.26 8.76
N PRO A 149 -13.04 -2.10 7.44
CA PRO A 149 -14.02 -1.28 6.76
C PRO A 149 -15.42 -1.92 6.81
N PRO A 150 -16.51 -1.13 6.75
CA PRO A 150 -17.87 -1.63 6.71
C PRO A 150 -18.28 -2.20 5.34
N PHE A 151 -17.32 -2.45 4.46
CA PHE A 151 -17.48 -2.99 3.12
C PHE A 151 -16.36 -3.99 2.82
N ARG A 152 -16.46 -4.73 1.71
CA ARG A 152 -15.49 -5.75 1.32
C ARG A 152 -14.54 -5.28 0.24
N GLY A 153 -13.33 -5.85 0.29
CA GLY A 153 -12.32 -5.67 -0.76
C GLY A 153 -11.73 -4.28 -0.82
N PRO A 154 -11.23 -3.71 0.30
CA PRO A 154 -10.51 -2.44 0.25
C PRO A 154 -9.31 -2.59 -0.67
N ARG A 155 -9.21 -1.70 -1.68
CA ARG A 155 -8.20 -1.85 -2.71
C ARG A 155 -7.19 -0.70 -2.70
N ARG A 156 -6.97 0.02 -3.79
CA ARG A 156 -5.99 1.10 -3.84
C ARG A 156 -6.53 2.35 -3.15
N LEU A 157 -6.18 2.49 -1.89
CA LEU A 157 -6.53 3.66 -1.09
C LEU A 157 -5.70 4.89 -1.47
N HIS A 158 -6.19 6.05 -1.07
CA HIS A 158 -5.49 7.32 -1.18
C HIS A 158 -5.71 8.16 0.08
N VAL A 159 -4.65 8.79 0.59
CA VAL A 159 -4.72 9.71 1.72
C VAL A 159 -4.92 11.13 1.20
N ALA A 160 -6.02 11.76 1.58
CA ALA A 160 -6.34 13.11 1.16
C ALA A 160 -5.46 14.16 1.88
N PRO A 161 -5.35 15.39 1.34
CA PRO A 161 -4.57 16.46 1.97
C PRO A 161 -4.99 16.81 3.40
N ASP A 162 -6.26 16.55 3.76
CA ASP A 162 -6.80 16.74 5.11
C ASP A 162 -6.54 15.54 6.05
N GLY A 163 -5.92 14.49 5.55
CA GLY A 163 -5.61 13.26 6.30
C GLY A 163 -6.72 12.22 6.31
N MET A 164 -7.84 12.45 5.62
CA MET A 164 -8.88 11.43 5.44
C MET A 164 -8.40 10.31 4.51
N ILE A 165 -8.75 9.08 4.84
CA ILE A 165 -8.37 7.91 4.04
C ILE A 165 -9.54 7.51 3.15
N TRP A 166 -9.36 7.65 1.84
CA TRP A 166 -10.33 7.23 0.85
C TRP A 166 -10.01 5.84 0.31
N VAL A 167 -11.00 4.98 0.29
CA VAL A 167 -10.81 3.55 0.03
C VAL A 167 -11.86 3.04 -0.94
N PRO A 168 -11.47 2.55 -2.12
CA PRO A 168 -12.40 1.87 -3.01
C PRO A 168 -12.76 0.50 -2.44
N GLY A 169 -14.04 0.24 -2.24
CA GLY A 169 -14.60 -1.05 -1.82
C GLY A 169 -14.88 -1.93 -3.03
N PHE A 170 -13.83 -2.53 -3.60
CA PHE A 170 -13.88 -3.33 -4.82
C PHE A 170 -14.92 -4.45 -4.76
N GLY A 171 -15.07 -5.12 -3.62
CA GLY A 171 -16.04 -6.19 -3.43
C GLY A 171 -17.45 -5.73 -3.05
N SER A 172 -17.73 -4.43 -3.05
CA SER A 172 -19.00 -3.88 -2.56
C SER A 172 -19.55 -2.71 -3.37
N GLY A 173 -18.87 -2.25 -4.41
CA GLY A 173 -19.33 -1.15 -5.26
C GLY A 173 -19.50 0.18 -4.51
N VAL A 174 -18.61 0.48 -3.56
CA VAL A 174 -18.68 1.69 -2.73
C VAL A 174 -17.33 2.40 -2.68
N PHE A 175 -17.35 3.70 -2.35
CA PHE A 175 -16.19 4.38 -1.78
C PHE A 175 -16.39 4.54 -0.28
N GLY A 176 -15.36 4.22 0.50
CA GLY A 176 -15.30 4.51 1.92
C GLY A 176 -14.39 5.69 2.21
N LYS A 177 -14.79 6.53 3.15
CA LYS A 177 -13.95 7.55 3.77
C LYS A 177 -13.78 7.22 5.23
N PHE A 178 -12.55 7.08 5.68
CA PHE A 178 -12.18 6.82 7.07
C PHE A 178 -11.53 8.06 7.68
N ASP A 179 -12.01 8.45 8.84
CA ASP A 179 -11.41 9.50 9.65
C ASP A 179 -10.49 8.87 10.70
N PRO A 180 -9.16 9.02 10.61
CA PRO A 180 -8.23 8.41 11.55
C PRO A 180 -8.34 8.93 12.99
N LYS A 181 -8.88 10.16 13.18
CA LYS A 181 -9.01 10.78 14.51
C LYS A 181 -10.19 10.24 15.28
N THR A 182 -11.29 9.99 14.60
CA THR A 182 -12.54 9.52 15.23
C THR A 182 -12.79 8.04 15.00
N GLU A 183 -11.99 7.40 14.14
CA GLU A 183 -12.12 6.02 13.66
C GLU A 183 -13.49 5.72 13.02
N LYS A 184 -14.12 6.74 12.45
CA LYS A 184 -15.43 6.61 11.83
C LYS A 184 -15.33 6.46 10.33
N TRP A 185 -16.24 5.66 9.80
CA TRP A 185 -16.43 5.44 8.37
C TRP A 185 -17.65 6.20 7.85
N THR A 186 -17.51 6.75 6.65
CA THR A 186 -18.62 7.17 5.80
C THR A 186 -18.53 6.41 4.49
N THR A 187 -19.64 5.86 4.00
CA THR A 187 -19.67 5.09 2.75
C THR A 187 -20.55 5.78 1.72
N TYR A 188 -20.08 5.75 0.48
CA TYR A 188 -20.74 6.33 -0.69
C TYR A 188 -20.97 5.22 -1.72
N PRO A 189 -22.19 4.67 -1.82
CA PRO A 189 -22.52 3.67 -2.83
C PRO A 189 -22.37 4.28 -4.24
N LEU A 190 -21.82 3.50 -5.17
CA LEU A 190 -21.82 3.86 -6.58
C LEU A 190 -23.24 3.72 -7.16
N PRO A 191 -23.58 4.43 -8.25
CA PRO A 191 -24.92 4.42 -8.82
C PRO A 191 -25.47 3.03 -9.15
N ASP A 192 -24.60 2.11 -9.59
CA ASP A 192 -24.92 0.71 -9.82
C ASP A 192 -23.96 -0.19 -9.00
N TYR A 193 -24.06 -0.06 -7.69
CA TYR A 193 -23.12 -0.69 -6.74
C TYR A 193 -23.08 -2.23 -6.85
N LEU A 194 -24.12 -2.87 -7.36
CA LEU A 194 -24.14 -4.33 -7.53
C LEU A 194 -23.26 -4.81 -8.71
N ASN A 195 -23.03 -3.93 -9.69
CA ASN A 195 -22.29 -4.26 -10.91
C ASN A 195 -20.98 -3.46 -11.05
N GLN A 196 -20.72 -2.52 -10.16
CA GLN A 196 -19.53 -1.68 -10.19
C GLN A 196 -18.49 -2.13 -9.18
N ILE A 197 -17.25 -2.23 -9.65
CA ILE A 197 -16.10 -2.69 -8.87
C ILE A 197 -15.00 -1.61 -8.89
N PRO A 198 -15.05 -0.59 -8.01
CA PRO A 198 -14.08 0.48 -8.00
C PRO A 198 -12.69 -0.07 -7.67
N TYR A 199 -11.73 0.18 -8.55
CA TYR A 199 -10.38 -0.37 -8.44
C TYR A 199 -9.41 0.54 -7.69
N ALA A 200 -9.39 1.79 -8.08
CA ALA A 200 -8.51 2.82 -7.55
C ALA A 200 -9.23 4.17 -7.55
N LEU A 201 -8.70 5.10 -6.81
CA LEU A 201 -9.11 6.50 -6.81
C LEU A 201 -7.88 7.38 -6.64
N ASN A 202 -8.01 8.64 -6.99
CA ASN A 202 -7.09 9.70 -6.59
C ASN A 202 -7.91 10.83 -6.00
N VAL A 203 -7.41 11.42 -4.94
CA VAL A 203 -7.95 12.68 -4.40
C VAL A 203 -7.18 13.83 -5.04
N ALA A 204 -7.89 14.84 -5.49
CA ALA A 204 -7.25 16.02 -6.06
C ALA A 204 -6.43 16.79 -4.99
N PRO A 205 -5.41 17.57 -5.39
CA PRO A 205 -4.58 18.31 -4.42
C PRO A 205 -5.33 19.32 -3.58
N ASP A 206 -6.49 19.75 -4.04
CA ASP A 206 -7.41 20.68 -3.37
C ASP A 206 -8.53 19.99 -2.58
N GLY A 207 -8.53 18.64 -2.56
CA GLY A 207 -9.47 17.80 -1.80
C GLY A 207 -10.64 17.25 -2.57
#